data_7a49f6957aa9b97bc43dddb6808d62e2
#
_entry.id   7a49f6957aa9b97bc43dddb6808d62e2
#
_cell.length_a   1.000
_cell.length_b   1.000
_cell.length_c   1.000
_cell.angle_alpha   90.00
_cell.angle_beta   90.00
_cell.angle_gamma   90.00
#
_symmetry.space_group_name_H-M   'P 1'
#
loop_
_entity.id
_entity.type
_entity.pdbx_description
1 polymer ?
#
loop_
_entity_poly.entity_id
_entity_poly.type
_entity_poly.pdbx_seq_one_letter_code
_entity_poly.pdbx_strand_id
1 'polypeptide(L)'
;KKTMTNQEIMDQFHISRDTARRDIVRLVSENLAVRTHGGITLNDVHQIGNYQTRKQENEEIKNEIGKTAVSLIENNKVIFFDTSTTVAALCQYVESDIEAYSHSLDNIEILSNHCLCQMIGGTYFKKNRYMYGSQTLNMIDQIYFDLAYVAAAAVMEDGVYVEEFEDAMIKKKVASRSQKVCLVVDHSKFNKKSSYKALVFQDIDVLVVDWLPDTYREKIEQAGCQIIYTKEK
;
A
#
# COMPACT_ATOMS: atom_id res chain seq x y z
N LYS A 1 6.28 9.65 27.50
CA LYS A 1 4.83 9.37 27.62
C LYS A 1 4.30 9.01 26.24
N LYS A 2 3.70 7.85 26.06
CA LYS A 2 3.18 7.42 24.73
C LYS A 2 1.90 8.16 24.32
N THR A 3 1.15 8.70 25.27
CA THR A 3 -0.13 9.40 25.06
C THR A 3 -0.13 10.75 25.79
N MET A 4 -0.67 11.79 25.16
CA MET A 4 -0.83 13.12 25.74
C MET A 4 -2.21 13.67 25.42
N THR A 5 -2.86 14.28 26.40
CA THR A 5 -4.08 15.04 26.18
C THR A 5 -3.78 16.41 25.57
N ASN A 6 -4.78 17.05 24.96
CA ASN A 6 -4.62 18.42 24.44
C ASN A 6 -4.15 19.40 25.53
N GLN A 7 -4.63 19.23 26.77
CA GLN A 7 -4.23 20.08 27.90
C GLN A 7 -2.76 19.85 28.27
N GLU A 8 -2.32 18.58 28.38
CA GLU A 8 -0.92 18.27 28.66
C GLU A 8 0.04 18.79 27.60
N ILE A 9 -0.37 18.80 26.32
CA ILE A 9 0.42 19.38 25.23
C ILE A 9 0.58 20.89 25.41
N MET A 10 -0.53 21.60 25.66
CA MET A 10 -0.51 23.04 25.92
C MET A 10 0.37 23.39 27.11
N ASP A 11 0.24 22.67 28.21
CA ASP A 11 0.95 22.92 29.46
C ASP A 11 2.46 22.62 29.33
N GLN A 12 2.80 21.48 28.68
CA GLN A 12 4.21 21.06 28.55
C GLN A 12 5.00 21.91 27.56
N PHE A 13 4.37 22.35 26.47
CA PHE A 13 5.05 23.13 25.42
C PHE A 13 4.77 24.62 25.51
N HIS A 14 3.98 25.06 26.50
CA HIS A 14 3.60 26.46 26.73
C HIS A 14 3.01 27.14 25.47
N ILE A 15 2.14 26.41 24.74
CA ILE A 15 1.53 26.85 23.49
C ILE A 15 0.03 27.09 23.64
N SER A 16 -0.52 27.91 22.74
CA SER A 16 -1.95 28.16 22.69
C SER A 16 -2.73 26.94 22.20
N ARG A 17 -4.04 26.89 22.47
CA ARG A 17 -4.94 25.85 21.99
C ARG A 17 -4.95 25.73 20.47
N ASP A 18 -4.88 26.86 19.77
CA ASP A 18 -4.89 26.87 18.29
C ASP A 18 -3.55 26.37 17.70
N THR A 19 -2.45 26.68 18.37
CA THR A 19 -1.12 26.15 18.01
C THR A 19 -1.09 24.65 18.23
N ALA A 20 -1.49 24.18 19.41
CA ALA A 20 -1.58 22.75 19.71
C ALA A 20 -2.45 22.00 18.69
N ARG A 21 -3.60 22.57 18.30
CA ARG A 21 -4.48 21.98 17.31
C ARG A 21 -3.82 21.86 15.93
N ARG A 22 -3.10 22.87 15.47
CA ARG A 22 -2.37 22.84 14.18
C ARG A 22 -1.25 21.81 14.22
N ASP A 23 -0.47 21.78 15.28
CA ASP A 23 0.64 20.83 15.45
C ASP A 23 0.11 19.38 15.53
N ILE A 24 -1.00 19.16 16.23
CA ILE A 24 -1.67 17.86 16.27
C ILE A 24 -2.13 17.43 14.87
N VAL A 25 -2.75 18.32 14.11
CA VAL A 25 -3.19 18.03 12.74
C VAL A 25 -1.99 17.65 11.87
N ARG A 26 -0.88 18.39 11.98
CA ARG A 26 0.35 18.10 11.27
C ARG A 26 0.95 16.75 11.66
N LEU A 27 1.11 16.47 12.97
CA LEU A 27 1.62 15.18 13.45
C LEU A 27 0.76 13.99 12.99
N VAL A 28 -0.56 14.17 12.95
CA VAL A 28 -1.48 13.14 12.46
C VAL A 28 -1.38 12.98 10.94
N SER A 29 -1.27 14.06 10.17
CA SER A 29 -1.08 13.99 8.71
C SER A 29 0.26 13.37 8.32
N GLU A 30 1.30 13.59 9.14
CA GLU A 30 2.62 12.97 8.97
C GLU A 30 2.70 11.53 9.54
N ASN A 31 1.56 10.95 10.02
CA ASN A 31 1.48 9.65 10.69
C ASN A 31 2.39 9.45 11.92
N LEU A 32 2.86 10.51 12.52
CA LEU A 32 3.69 10.46 13.73
C LEU A 32 2.84 10.23 15.00
N ALA A 33 1.56 10.56 14.94
CA ALA A 33 0.62 10.37 16.02
C ALA A 33 -0.78 9.98 15.53
N VAL A 34 -1.56 9.33 16.39
CA VAL A 34 -2.98 8.99 16.17
C VAL A 34 -3.84 9.84 17.10
N ARG A 35 -4.94 10.38 16.58
CA ARG A 35 -5.91 11.13 17.38
C ARG A 35 -6.68 10.21 18.30
N THR A 36 -6.80 10.61 19.58
CA THR A 36 -7.63 9.95 20.59
C THR A 36 -8.75 10.90 21.07
N HIS A 37 -9.68 10.37 21.85
CA HIS A 37 -10.73 11.20 22.47
C HIS A 37 -10.10 12.17 23.49
N GLY A 38 -9.74 13.37 23.04
CA GLY A 38 -9.16 14.45 23.87
C GLY A 38 -7.66 14.66 23.77
N GLY A 39 -6.94 13.99 22.84
CA GLY A 39 -5.50 14.16 22.68
C GLY A 39 -4.91 13.40 21.51
N ILE A 40 -3.66 13.02 21.66
CA ILE A 40 -2.90 12.19 20.72
C ILE A 40 -2.14 11.09 21.45
N THR A 41 -1.90 10.00 20.73
CA THR A 41 -0.93 8.96 21.12
C THR A 41 0.10 8.81 20.04
N LEU A 42 1.33 8.43 20.37
CA LEU A 42 2.29 8.02 19.38
C LEU A 42 1.67 6.93 18.51
N ASN A 43 1.89 7.03 17.20
CA ASN A 43 1.49 5.97 16.32
C ASN A 43 2.33 4.73 16.67
N ASP A 44 1.79 3.88 17.55
CA ASP A 44 2.46 2.64 17.94
C ASP A 44 2.43 1.73 16.72
N VAL A 45 3.57 1.44 16.19
CA VAL A 45 3.94 0.82 14.91
C VAL A 45 3.23 -0.51 14.58
N HIS A 46 2.36 -1.01 15.44
CA HIS A 46 1.78 -2.34 15.35
C HIS A 46 0.25 -2.42 15.18
N GLN A 47 -0.45 -1.31 14.97
CA GLN A 47 -1.89 -1.38 14.66
C GLN A 47 -2.20 -0.72 13.33
N ILE A 48 -1.90 -1.42 12.24
CA ILE A 48 -2.57 -1.14 10.97
C ILE A 48 -4.05 -1.50 11.18
N GLY A 49 -4.94 -0.55 10.93
CA GLY A 49 -6.38 -0.73 11.05
C GLY A 49 -6.86 -1.97 10.29
N ASN A 50 -7.98 -2.57 10.69
CA ASN A 50 -8.55 -3.68 9.94
C ASN A 50 -8.85 -3.25 8.48
N TYR A 51 -9.08 -4.21 7.60
CA TYR A 51 -9.29 -3.97 6.16
C TYR A 51 -10.37 -2.89 5.90
N GLN A 52 -11.49 -2.94 6.63
CA GLN A 52 -12.59 -1.98 6.46
C GLN A 52 -12.20 -0.55 6.84
N THR A 53 -11.49 -0.37 7.94
CA THR A 53 -10.96 0.93 8.35
C THR A 53 -9.99 1.48 7.30
N ARG A 54 -9.05 0.65 6.82
CA ARG A 54 -8.10 1.03 5.78
C ARG A 54 -8.78 1.36 4.45
N LYS A 55 -9.92 0.75 4.12
CA LYS A 55 -10.68 1.04 2.90
C LYS A 55 -11.19 2.49 2.89
N GLN A 56 -11.66 2.98 4.04
CA GLN A 56 -12.17 4.34 4.20
C GLN A 56 -11.07 5.41 4.36
N GLU A 57 -9.89 5.02 4.87
CA GLU A 57 -8.75 5.93 5.01
C GLU A 57 -8.21 6.32 3.62
N ASN A 58 -8.05 7.62 3.35
CA ASN A 58 -7.48 8.16 2.10
C ASN A 58 -8.17 7.63 0.83
N GLU A 59 -9.49 7.40 0.87
CA GLU A 59 -10.23 6.78 -0.24
C GLU A 59 -10.07 7.56 -1.56
N GLU A 60 -10.22 8.90 -1.52
CA GLU A 60 -10.05 9.75 -2.70
C GLU A 60 -8.62 9.64 -3.29
N ILE A 61 -7.61 9.65 -2.43
CA ILE A 61 -6.20 9.53 -2.85
C ILE A 61 -5.95 8.16 -3.50
N LYS A 62 -6.47 7.08 -2.92
CA LYS A 62 -6.34 5.72 -3.49
C LYS A 62 -7.03 5.61 -4.84
N ASN A 63 -8.17 6.26 -5.01
CA ASN A 63 -8.86 6.33 -6.29
C ASN A 63 -8.02 7.08 -7.35
N GLU A 64 -7.38 8.19 -6.99
CA GLU A 64 -6.47 8.91 -7.88
C GLU A 64 -5.24 8.05 -8.24
N ILE A 65 -4.64 7.38 -7.26
CA ILE A 65 -3.55 6.42 -7.49
C ILE A 65 -4.01 5.31 -8.44
N GLY A 66 -5.19 4.74 -8.21
CA GLY A 66 -5.77 3.69 -9.06
C GLY A 66 -5.96 4.15 -10.50
N LYS A 67 -6.54 5.33 -10.73
CA LYS A 67 -6.72 5.93 -12.06
C LYS A 67 -5.40 6.19 -12.77
N THR A 68 -4.38 6.63 -12.04
CA THR A 68 -3.05 6.86 -12.61
C THR A 68 -2.38 5.53 -12.94
N ALA A 69 -2.42 4.56 -12.04
CA ALA A 69 -1.75 3.28 -12.21
C ALA A 69 -2.35 2.43 -13.32
N VAL A 70 -3.68 2.51 -13.55
CA VAL A 70 -4.33 1.75 -14.62
C VAL A 70 -3.84 2.12 -16.02
N SER A 71 -3.32 3.33 -16.21
CA SER A 71 -2.73 3.75 -17.48
C SER A 71 -1.46 2.98 -17.90
N LEU A 72 -0.88 2.21 -16.98
CA LEU A 72 0.25 1.32 -17.26
C LEU A 72 -0.19 -0.03 -17.85
N ILE A 73 -1.49 -0.32 -17.87
CA ILE A 73 -2.04 -1.57 -18.39
C ILE A 73 -2.09 -1.52 -19.92
N GLU A 74 -1.49 -2.52 -20.55
CA GLU A 74 -1.61 -2.78 -21.98
C GLU A 74 -2.56 -3.96 -22.22
N ASN A 75 -3.22 -4.02 -23.38
CA ASN A 75 -4.11 -5.13 -23.73
C ASN A 75 -3.35 -6.44 -23.94
N ASN A 76 -4.06 -7.56 -23.79
CA ASN A 76 -3.55 -8.92 -23.97
C ASN A 76 -2.37 -9.25 -23.05
N LYS A 77 -2.37 -8.70 -21.83
CA LYS A 77 -1.33 -8.92 -20.83
C LYS A 77 -1.84 -9.76 -19.66
N VAL A 78 -0.90 -10.48 -19.04
CA VAL A 78 -1.10 -11.26 -17.83
C VAL A 78 -0.69 -10.40 -16.63
N ILE A 79 -1.65 -10.03 -15.78
CA ILE A 79 -1.43 -9.03 -14.74
C ILE A 79 -1.78 -9.58 -13.37
N PHE A 80 -0.89 -9.38 -12.40
CA PHE A 80 -1.13 -9.68 -11.00
C PHE A 80 -1.59 -8.45 -10.22
N PHE A 81 -2.65 -8.63 -9.42
CA PHE A 81 -3.22 -7.63 -8.53
C PHE A 81 -3.10 -8.09 -7.07
N ASP A 82 -2.23 -7.44 -6.31
CA ASP A 82 -1.92 -7.76 -4.92
C ASP A 82 -3.06 -7.37 -3.95
N THR A 83 -3.06 -7.96 -2.77
CA THR A 83 -4.04 -7.65 -1.72
C THR A 83 -3.75 -6.29 -1.08
N SER A 84 -4.59 -5.30 -1.35
CA SER A 84 -4.60 -4.02 -0.64
C SER A 84 -5.84 -3.20 -0.98
N THR A 85 -6.15 -2.21 -0.14
CA THR A 85 -7.25 -1.27 -0.43
C THR A 85 -6.91 -0.30 -1.57
N THR A 86 -5.64 -0.04 -1.84
CA THR A 86 -5.18 0.79 -2.97
C THR A 86 -5.28 0.02 -4.28
N VAL A 87 -4.85 -1.26 -4.29
CA VAL A 87 -5.02 -2.12 -5.47
C VAL A 87 -6.50 -2.40 -5.74
N ALA A 88 -7.32 -2.60 -4.71
CA ALA A 88 -8.77 -2.74 -4.88
C ALA A 88 -9.41 -1.48 -5.51
N ALA A 89 -8.92 -0.28 -5.15
CA ALA A 89 -9.35 0.96 -5.81
C ALA A 89 -8.92 0.98 -7.29
N LEU A 90 -7.70 0.54 -7.63
CA LEU A 90 -7.23 0.42 -9.01
C LEU A 90 -8.10 -0.55 -9.81
N CYS A 91 -8.47 -1.71 -9.25
CA CYS A 91 -9.27 -2.72 -9.94
C CYS A 91 -10.61 -2.16 -10.47
N GLN A 92 -11.16 -1.11 -9.86
CA GLN A 92 -12.41 -0.47 -10.31
C GLN A 92 -12.28 0.27 -11.67
N TYR A 93 -11.06 0.57 -12.10
CA TYR A 93 -10.77 1.33 -13.32
C TYR A 93 -10.17 0.46 -14.44
N VAL A 94 -10.11 -0.86 -14.23
CA VAL A 94 -9.63 -1.80 -15.27
C VAL A 94 -10.72 -1.94 -16.34
N GLU A 95 -10.40 -1.51 -17.56
CA GLU A 95 -11.28 -1.59 -18.74
C GLU A 95 -10.55 -2.23 -19.93
N SER A 96 -9.55 -3.08 -19.64
CA SER A 96 -8.65 -3.63 -20.67
C SER A 96 -8.92 -5.13 -20.87
N ASP A 97 -8.66 -5.60 -22.10
CA ASP A 97 -8.66 -7.03 -22.41
C ASP A 97 -7.38 -7.67 -21.86
N ILE A 98 -7.46 -8.15 -20.62
CA ILE A 98 -6.34 -8.71 -19.85
C ILE A 98 -6.73 -10.03 -19.20
N GLU A 99 -5.74 -10.82 -18.86
CA GLU A 99 -5.87 -11.95 -17.93
C GLU A 99 -5.39 -11.52 -16.54
N ALA A 100 -6.33 -11.31 -15.64
CA ALA A 100 -6.05 -10.82 -14.30
C ALA A 100 -5.92 -11.95 -13.29
N TYR A 101 -4.90 -11.89 -12.47
CA TYR A 101 -4.66 -12.80 -11.34
C TYR A 101 -4.67 -12.06 -10.03
N SER A 102 -5.34 -12.62 -9.03
CA SER A 102 -5.26 -12.09 -7.67
C SER A 102 -5.45 -13.18 -6.63
N HIS A 103 -4.84 -13.01 -5.48
CA HIS A 103 -5.09 -13.83 -4.29
C HIS A 103 -6.03 -13.12 -3.29
N SER A 104 -6.54 -11.94 -3.63
CA SER A 104 -7.49 -11.15 -2.85
C SER A 104 -8.93 -11.41 -3.28
N LEU A 105 -9.82 -11.74 -2.33
CA LEU A 105 -11.24 -11.90 -2.60
C LEU A 105 -11.87 -10.61 -3.15
N ASP A 106 -11.50 -9.46 -2.56
CA ASP A 106 -12.07 -8.17 -2.95
C ASP A 106 -11.69 -7.80 -4.39
N ASN A 107 -10.43 -8.04 -4.78
CA ASN A 107 -9.99 -7.77 -6.14
C ASN A 107 -10.69 -8.68 -7.16
N ILE A 108 -10.83 -9.97 -6.86
CA ILE A 108 -11.52 -10.93 -7.74
C ILE A 108 -12.99 -10.52 -7.93
N GLU A 109 -13.68 -10.13 -6.85
CA GLU A 109 -15.05 -9.67 -6.91
C GLU A 109 -15.21 -8.43 -7.82
N ILE A 110 -14.27 -7.50 -7.78
CA ILE A 110 -14.28 -6.31 -8.64
C ILE A 110 -13.90 -6.69 -10.08
N LEU A 111 -12.76 -7.34 -10.29
CA LEU A 111 -12.20 -7.63 -11.62
C LEU A 111 -13.09 -8.55 -12.46
N SER A 112 -13.83 -9.47 -11.83
CA SER A 112 -14.74 -10.39 -12.54
C SER A 112 -15.84 -9.68 -13.36
N ASN A 113 -16.10 -8.41 -13.08
CA ASN A 113 -17.05 -7.60 -13.85
C ASN A 113 -16.41 -6.92 -15.06
N HIS A 114 -15.08 -6.95 -15.22
CA HIS A 114 -14.34 -6.15 -16.18
C HIS A 114 -13.47 -6.97 -17.13
N CYS A 115 -12.92 -8.09 -16.68
CA CYS A 115 -11.98 -8.90 -17.46
C CYS A 115 -12.01 -10.39 -17.05
N LEU A 116 -11.30 -11.23 -17.81
CA LEU A 116 -11.02 -12.59 -17.40
C LEU A 116 -10.14 -12.54 -16.15
N CYS A 117 -10.65 -13.05 -15.02
CA CYS A 117 -9.88 -13.05 -13.79
C CYS A 117 -9.79 -14.43 -13.14
N GLN A 118 -8.63 -14.74 -12.60
CA GLN A 118 -8.33 -16.01 -11.95
C GLN A 118 -7.94 -15.80 -10.49
N MET A 119 -8.60 -16.57 -9.61
CA MET A 119 -8.28 -16.61 -8.19
C MET A 119 -7.06 -17.49 -7.95
N ILE A 120 -6.00 -16.93 -7.39
CA ILE A 120 -4.90 -17.73 -6.85
C ILE A 120 -5.34 -18.25 -5.48
N GLY A 121 -5.56 -19.56 -5.41
CA GLY A 121 -6.09 -20.25 -4.25
C GLY A 121 -5.07 -20.47 -3.13
N GLY A 122 -5.52 -21.00 -2.00
CA GLY A 122 -4.69 -21.29 -0.83
C GLY A 122 -5.49 -21.30 0.47
N THR A 123 -4.84 -21.06 1.59
CA THR A 123 -5.49 -20.88 2.89
C THR A 123 -6.04 -19.46 3.02
N TYR A 124 -7.30 -19.33 3.42
CA TYR A 124 -7.93 -18.02 3.56
C TYR A 124 -7.53 -17.27 4.83
N PHE A 125 -6.98 -16.06 4.69
CA PHE A 125 -6.69 -15.15 5.78
C PHE A 125 -7.83 -14.14 5.97
N LYS A 126 -8.70 -14.43 6.94
CA LYS A 126 -9.94 -13.68 7.17
C LYS A 126 -9.70 -12.18 7.47
N LYS A 127 -8.65 -11.83 8.23
CA LYS A 127 -8.37 -10.45 8.66
C LYS A 127 -8.19 -9.50 7.49
N ASN A 128 -7.48 -9.93 6.45
CA ASN A 128 -7.13 -9.13 5.27
C ASN A 128 -7.72 -9.68 3.96
N ARG A 129 -8.61 -10.70 4.04
CA ARG A 129 -9.43 -11.23 2.94
C ARG A 129 -8.63 -11.71 1.73
N TYR A 130 -7.50 -12.43 1.97
CA TYR A 130 -6.66 -12.99 0.90
C TYR A 130 -6.29 -14.44 1.15
N MET A 131 -5.79 -15.11 0.09
CA MET A 131 -5.27 -16.48 0.14
C MET A 131 -3.77 -16.47 0.32
N TYR A 132 -3.25 -17.41 1.13
CA TYR A 132 -1.81 -17.58 1.37
C TYR A 132 -1.43 -19.05 1.50
N GLY A 133 -0.14 -19.32 1.65
CA GLY A 133 0.43 -20.63 1.92
C GLY A 133 1.14 -21.24 0.71
N SER A 134 1.59 -22.49 0.87
CA SER A 134 2.38 -23.18 -0.16
C SER A 134 1.66 -23.35 -1.48
N GLN A 135 0.34 -23.58 -1.46
CA GLN A 135 -0.47 -23.68 -2.68
C GLN A 135 -0.46 -22.37 -3.45
N THR A 136 -0.63 -21.22 -2.74
CA THR A 136 -0.58 -19.87 -3.34
C THR A 136 0.77 -19.63 -4.00
N LEU A 137 1.86 -19.91 -3.30
CA LEU A 137 3.22 -19.72 -3.81
C LEU A 137 3.51 -20.64 -5.02
N ASN A 138 3.04 -21.89 -4.98
CA ASN A 138 3.21 -22.83 -6.08
C ASN A 138 2.42 -22.42 -7.33
N MET A 139 1.19 -21.90 -7.17
CA MET A 139 0.42 -21.36 -8.31
C MET A 139 1.12 -20.15 -8.92
N ILE A 140 1.57 -19.19 -8.12
CA ILE A 140 2.32 -18.01 -8.60
C ILE A 140 3.60 -18.44 -9.36
N ASP A 141 4.28 -19.48 -8.89
CA ASP A 141 5.52 -19.96 -9.51
C ASP A 141 5.33 -20.52 -10.94
N GLN A 142 4.12 -20.94 -11.28
CA GLN A 142 3.77 -21.44 -12.61
C GLN A 142 3.38 -20.33 -13.61
N ILE A 143 3.25 -19.10 -13.15
CA ILE A 143 2.78 -17.98 -13.95
C ILE A 143 3.91 -16.98 -14.16
N TYR A 144 3.98 -16.36 -15.32
CA TYR A 144 4.84 -15.21 -15.57
C TYR A 144 3.96 -14.01 -15.87
N PHE A 145 4.08 -12.96 -15.06
CA PHE A 145 3.27 -11.76 -15.19
C PHE A 145 3.98 -10.70 -16.02
N ASP A 146 3.28 -10.08 -16.96
CA ASP A 146 3.80 -8.90 -17.66
C ASP A 146 3.91 -7.69 -16.71
N LEU A 147 2.94 -7.56 -15.79
CA LEU A 147 2.90 -6.49 -14.82
C LEU A 147 2.33 -7.02 -13.50
N ALA A 148 2.93 -6.63 -12.39
CA ALA A 148 2.38 -6.88 -11.06
C ALA A 148 2.15 -5.55 -10.33
N TYR A 149 0.94 -5.33 -9.88
CA TYR A 149 0.62 -4.27 -8.94
C TYR A 149 0.78 -4.77 -7.52
N VAL A 150 1.69 -4.17 -6.77
CA VAL A 150 1.95 -4.49 -5.36
C VAL A 150 1.72 -3.29 -4.47
N ALA A 151 1.41 -3.55 -3.20
CA ALA A 151 1.21 -2.49 -2.22
C ALA A 151 2.04 -2.74 -0.95
N ALA A 152 2.03 -1.79 -0.03
CA ALA A 152 2.79 -1.82 1.20
C ALA A 152 1.93 -1.53 2.43
N ALA A 153 2.31 -2.12 3.55
CA ALA A 153 1.90 -1.65 4.87
C ALA A 153 2.74 -0.45 5.32
N ALA A 154 4.03 -0.47 4.99
CA ALA A 154 4.97 0.61 5.22
C ALA A 154 6.05 0.64 4.14
N VAL A 155 6.54 1.84 3.80
CA VAL A 155 7.74 2.06 3.01
C VAL A 155 8.80 2.62 3.97
N MET A 156 9.88 1.86 4.15
CA MET A 156 11.00 2.23 5.01
C MET A 156 12.21 2.59 4.14
N GLU A 157 13.27 3.06 4.77
CA GLU A 157 14.46 3.56 4.07
C GLU A 157 15.15 2.55 3.14
N ASP A 158 14.90 1.27 3.34
CA ASP A 158 15.56 0.15 2.65
C ASP A 158 14.59 -0.77 1.92
N GLY A 159 13.33 -0.32 1.71
CA GLY A 159 12.35 -1.06 0.92
C GLY A 159 10.93 -1.07 1.45
N VAL A 160 10.17 -2.02 0.97
CA VAL A 160 8.73 -2.22 1.18
C VAL A 160 8.50 -3.27 2.26
N TYR A 161 7.61 -2.96 3.19
CA TYR A 161 7.32 -3.79 4.35
C TYR A 161 5.82 -4.09 4.49
N VAL A 162 5.53 -5.25 5.07
CA VAL A 162 4.18 -5.75 5.38
C VAL A 162 4.08 -6.29 6.80
N GLU A 163 2.86 -6.50 7.29
CA GLU A 163 2.62 -7.00 8.65
C GLU A 163 2.83 -8.51 8.80
N GLU A 164 2.51 -9.27 7.75
CA GLU A 164 2.44 -10.72 7.78
C GLU A 164 3.60 -11.32 6.97
N PHE A 165 4.25 -12.35 7.51
CA PHE A 165 5.37 -13.03 6.83
C PHE A 165 4.94 -13.65 5.50
N GLU A 166 3.76 -14.28 5.48
CA GLU A 166 3.20 -14.92 4.29
C GLU A 166 2.94 -13.92 3.16
N ASP A 167 2.48 -12.70 3.49
CA ASP A 167 2.30 -11.62 2.52
C ASP A 167 3.64 -11.16 1.93
N ALA A 168 4.68 -11.06 2.77
CA ALA A 168 6.03 -10.76 2.30
C ALA A 168 6.56 -11.83 1.32
N MET A 169 6.31 -13.11 1.60
CA MET A 169 6.73 -14.21 0.74
C MET A 169 6.00 -14.21 -0.60
N ILE A 170 4.69 -13.88 -0.60
CA ILE A 170 3.90 -13.75 -1.83
C ILE A 170 4.46 -12.62 -2.70
N LYS A 171 4.67 -11.42 -2.14
CA LYS A 171 5.22 -10.28 -2.88
C LYS A 171 6.60 -10.56 -3.49
N LYS A 172 7.49 -11.21 -2.73
CA LYS A 172 8.80 -11.66 -3.24
C LYS A 172 8.65 -12.61 -4.42
N LYS A 173 7.76 -13.61 -4.29
CA LYS A 173 7.51 -14.58 -5.36
C LYS A 173 6.92 -13.88 -6.59
N VAL A 174 5.93 -13.03 -6.42
CA VAL A 174 5.32 -12.25 -7.51
C VAL A 174 6.35 -11.39 -8.23
N ALA A 175 7.15 -10.61 -7.49
CA ALA A 175 8.20 -9.78 -8.09
C ALA A 175 9.19 -10.61 -8.91
N SER A 176 9.62 -11.78 -8.39
CA SER A 176 10.52 -12.69 -9.12
C SER A 176 9.89 -13.35 -10.36
N ARG A 177 8.58 -13.29 -10.52
CA ARG A 177 7.80 -13.87 -11.62
C ARG A 177 7.15 -12.80 -12.51
N SER A 178 7.56 -11.54 -12.38
CA SER A 178 7.00 -10.42 -13.13
C SER A 178 8.07 -9.76 -14.00
N GLN A 179 7.66 -9.35 -15.20
CA GLN A 179 8.49 -8.53 -16.07
C GLN A 179 8.63 -7.11 -15.54
N LYS A 180 7.53 -6.58 -14.95
CA LYS A 180 7.46 -5.24 -14.40
C LYS A 180 6.70 -5.25 -13.08
N VAL A 181 7.21 -4.56 -12.08
CA VAL A 181 6.58 -4.41 -10.75
C VAL A 181 6.22 -2.94 -10.52
N CYS A 182 4.95 -2.68 -10.28
CA CYS A 182 4.42 -1.37 -9.95
C CYS A 182 3.98 -1.33 -8.48
N LEU A 183 4.65 -0.55 -7.67
CA LEU A 183 4.24 -0.27 -6.30
C LEU A 183 3.20 0.86 -6.28
N VAL A 184 2.03 0.61 -5.70
CA VAL A 184 0.96 1.62 -5.52
C VAL A 184 0.75 1.89 -4.04
N VAL A 185 1.09 3.09 -3.59
CA VAL A 185 0.99 3.49 -2.18
C VAL A 185 0.62 4.96 -2.05
N ASP A 186 -0.15 5.30 -1.03
CA ASP A 186 -0.37 6.68 -0.62
C ASP A 186 0.74 7.17 0.33
N HIS A 187 0.86 8.49 0.48
CA HIS A 187 1.87 9.14 1.34
C HIS A 187 1.89 8.61 2.78
N SER A 188 0.76 8.09 3.27
CA SER A 188 0.66 7.59 4.65
C SER A 188 1.49 6.33 4.91
N LYS A 189 2.08 5.72 3.88
CA LYS A 189 2.93 4.53 4.00
C LYS A 189 4.38 4.85 4.31
N PHE A 190 4.81 6.08 4.05
CA PHE A 190 6.14 6.57 4.44
C PHE A 190 6.18 6.92 5.93
N ASN A 191 7.36 6.89 6.54
CA ASN A 191 7.56 7.12 7.97
C ASN A 191 6.78 6.17 8.90
N LYS A 192 6.27 5.07 8.34
CA LYS A 192 5.71 3.95 9.11
C LYS A 192 6.74 2.84 9.23
N LYS A 193 6.53 1.97 10.23
CA LYS A 193 7.31 0.73 10.39
C LYS A 193 6.38 -0.46 10.26
N SER A 194 6.89 -1.56 9.71
CA SER A 194 6.22 -2.84 9.66
C SER A 194 7.22 -3.97 9.86
N SER A 195 6.74 -5.20 9.99
CA SER A 195 7.55 -6.29 10.56
C SER A 195 8.42 -6.99 9.53
N TYR A 196 7.88 -7.24 8.32
CA TYR A 196 8.51 -8.12 7.36
C TYR A 196 8.84 -7.36 6.07
N LYS A 197 10.14 -7.36 5.69
CA LYS A 197 10.58 -6.82 4.40
C LYS A 197 10.10 -7.72 3.28
N ALA A 198 9.30 -7.16 2.38
CA ALA A 198 8.81 -7.84 1.21
C ALA A 198 9.70 -7.60 -0.02
N LEU A 199 10.04 -6.35 -0.32
CA LEU A 199 10.82 -5.98 -1.51
C LEU A 199 11.89 -4.94 -1.14
N VAL A 200 12.98 -4.91 -1.90
CA VAL A 200 13.91 -3.79 -1.95
C VAL A 200 13.49 -2.85 -3.09
N PHE A 201 14.01 -1.62 -3.13
CA PHE A 201 13.60 -0.66 -4.18
C PHE A 201 14.04 -1.11 -5.58
N GLN A 202 15.11 -1.90 -5.68
CA GLN A 202 15.57 -2.50 -6.94
C GLN A 202 14.60 -3.54 -7.54
N ASP A 203 13.69 -4.08 -6.73
CA ASP A 203 12.65 -5.01 -7.19
C ASP A 203 11.43 -4.29 -7.79
N ILE A 204 11.45 -2.94 -7.84
CA ILE A 204 10.31 -2.10 -8.21
C ILE A 204 10.69 -1.24 -9.40
N ASP A 205 9.96 -1.39 -10.51
CA ASP A 205 10.20 -0.62 -11.74
C ASP A 205 9.48 0.73 -11.70
N VAL A 206 8.27 0.76 -11.12
CA VAL A 206 7.43 1.97 -11.06
C VAL A 206 6.83 2.13 -9.67
N LEU A 207 6.86 3.35 -9.16
CA LEU A 207 6.11 3.78 -7.97
C LEU A 207 5.03 4.78 -8.42
N VAL A 208 3.77 4.48 -8.13
CA VAL A 208 2.66 5.44 -8.26
C VAL A 208 2.26 5.94 -6.88
N VAL A 209 2.32 7.25 -6.67
CA VAL A 209 2.13 7.87 -5.35
C VAL A 209 1.53 9.27 -5.49
N ASP A 210 0.79 9.72 -4.49
CA ASP A 210 0.31 11.10 -4.39
C ASP A 210 1.42 12.07 -3.94
N TRP A 211 2.22 11.65 -2.96
CA TRP A 211 3.35 12.40 -2.43
C TRP A 211 4.29 11.48 -1.65
N LEU A 212 5.59 11.80 -1.64
CA LEU A 212 6.60 11.14 -0.80
C LEU A 212 7.63 12.15 -0.26
N PRO A 213 8.27 11.87 0.91
CA PRO A 213 9.34 12.70 1.45
C PRO A 213 10.59 12.66 0.54
N ASP A 214 11.31 13.79 0.43
CA ASP A 214 12.49 13.90 -0.42
C ASP A 214 13.60 12.88 -0.07
N THR A 215 13.71 12.51 1.21
CA THR A 215 14.66 11.49 1.68
C THR A 215 14.44 10.11 1.06
N TYR A 216 13.22 9.79 0.63
CA TYR A 216 12.89 8.55 -0.07
C TYR A 216 13.08 8.68 -1.58
N ARG A 217 12.80 9.87 -2.15
CA ARG A 217 12.90 10.11 -3.58
C ARG A 217 14.24 9.72 -4.14
N GLU A 218 15.32 10.27 -3.56
CA GLU A 218 16.70 10.00 -4.01
C GLU A 218 17.03 8.50 -4.00
N LYS A 219 16.63 7.78 -2.94
CA LYS A 219 16.90 6.36 -2.81
C LYS A 219 16.13 5.52 -3.83
N ILE A 220 14.87 5.89 -4.10
CA ILE A 220 14.00 5.19 -5.04
C ILE A 220 14.49 5.42 -6.48
N GLU A 221 14.86 6.65 -6.84
CA GLU A 221 15.41 7.00 -8.15
C GLU A 221 16.79 6.35 -8.38
N GLN A 222 17.67 6.33 -7.37
CA GLN A 222 18.96 5.63 -7.44
C GLN A 222 18.83 4.13 -7.62
N ALA A 223 17.73 3.53 -7.16
CA ALA A 223 17.42 2.12 -7.39
C ALA A 223 16.92 1.83 -8.81
N GLY A 224 16.71 2.86 -9.66
CA GLY A 224 16.20 2.75 -11.02
C GLY A 224 14.68 2.74 -11.12
N CYS A 225 13.97 2.98 -10.03
CA CYS A 225 12.51 3.00 -10.00
C CYS A 225 11.97 4.34 -10.53
N GLN A 226 11.07 4.28 -11.52
CA GLN A 226 10.35 5.45 -12.04
C GLN A 226 9.27 5.89 -11.04
N ILE A 227 9.23 7.18 -10.69
CA ILE A 227 8.18 7.74 -9.83
C ILE A 227 7.14 8.46 -10.69
N ILE A 228 5.87 8.08 -10.51
CA ILE A 228 4.71 8.72 -11.15
C ILE A 228 3.83 9.32 -10.04
N TYR A 229 3.62 10.63 -10.09
CA TYR A 229 2.73 11.32 -9.17
C TYR A 229 1.31 11.40 -9.73
N THR A 230 0.29 11.30 -8.85
CA THR A 230 -1.12 11.39 -9.25
C THR A 230 -1.55 12.81 -9.65
N LYS A 231 -0.83 13.83 -9.20
CA LYS A 231 -1.02 15.23 -9.57
C LYS A 231 0.33 15.82 -9.99
N GLU A 232 0.36 16.55 -11.09
CA GLU A 232 1.48 17.43 -11.38
C GLU A 232 1.56 18.51 -10.29
N LYS A 233 2.79 18.74 -9.78
CA LYS A 233 3.06 19.79 -8.78
C LYS A 233 3.00 21.17 -9.40
#